data_53bad1a88726207ca4741a274cc08d56
#
_entry.id   53bad1a88726207ca4741a274cc08d56
#
_cell.length_a   1.000
_cell.length_b   1.000
_cell.length_c   1.000
_cell.angle_alpha   90.00
_cell.angle_beta   90.00
_cell.angle_gamma   90.00
#
_symmetry.space_group_name_H-M   'P 1'
#
loop_
_entity.id
_entity.type
_entity.pdbx_description
1 polymer ?
#
loop_
_entity_poly.entity_id
_entity_poly.type
_entity_poly.pdbx_seq_one_letter_code
_entity_poly.pdbx_strand_id
1 'polypeptide(L)'
;MIVQHPLLWCAVLLMAGMTIGFHFPFPCYLPLLAVAVVASTQTIRTKHLHDVMTLIVWLLLGCSRAVVTDADCQEPAWISIAKTKAKTVQTSLVARIESAGVAPRTLAVCSALAVGKKDGLKRDIRQAYARVGASHLLALSGMHLGIIYGFLYFFLIHHVRHGHWRWFSLPVVLLCLWGYALVAGMPVSLVRAALMLSLLSVLLLMQFDTDPLHPLALSAIVILMVEPASLLSVSFQLSFAAVFFLLSLWSPLSNRFPELNWAVKLMAVSCVAQLGTMPLTLYYFHQLPLLAPLLSLVLIPMTTLIIYLTLACIVLPIAPLAWTLNLVEDWQQRLIDVAGSIPCGTLTDIYPSAILVALIYTAMIVAVVRLRTRISGR
;
A
#
# COMPACT_ATOMS: atom_id res chain seq x y z
N MET A 1 1.13 23.10 -12.01
CA MET A 1 1.29 21.72 -11.51
C MET A 1 2.34 21.61 -10.41
N ILE A 2 3.57 22.13 -10.61
CA ILE A 2 4.62 22.18 -9.54
C ILE A 2 4.12 22.92 -8.31
N VAL A 3 3.41 24.04 -8.49
CA VAL A 3 2.88 24.89 -7.42
C VAL A 3 1.73 24.20 -6.64
N GLN A 4 0.99 23.27 -7.26
CA GLN A 4 -0.15 22.61 -6.64
C GLN A 4 0.23 21.39 -5.80
N HIS A 5 1.33 20.70 -6.14
CA HIS A 5 1.75 19.46 -5.45
C HIS A 5 3.27 19.45 -5.22
N PRO A 6 3.82 20.33 -4.39
CA PRO A 6 5.28 20.44 -4.20
C PRO A 6 5.89 19.16 -3.65
N LEU A 7 5.25 18.50 -2.69
CA LEU A 7 5.75 17.24 -2.11
C LEU A 7 5.81 16.09 -3.12
N LEU A 8 4.88 16.04 -4.08
CA LEU A 8 4.91 15.03 -5.14
C LEU A 8 6.15 15.19 -6.02
N TRP A 9 6.51 16.43 -6.36
CA TRP A 9 7.72 16.71 -7.13
C TRP A 9 9.00 16.41 -6.35
N CYS A 10 9.02 16.70 -5.06
CA CYS A 10 10.14 16.32 -4.18
C CYS A 10 10.32 14.78 -4.17
N ALA A 11 9.24 14.03 -4.04
CA ALA A 11 9.29 12.56 -4.09
C ALA A 11 9.76 12.04 -5.45
N VAL A 12 9.25 12.58 -6.55
CA VAL A 12 9.64 12.18 -7.92
C VAL A 12 11.13 12.46 -8.18
N LEU A 13 11.63 13.61 -7.77
CA LEU A 13 13.04 13.96 -7.94
C LEU A 13 13.95 13.14 -7.02
N LEU A 14 13.52 12.84 -5.80
CA LEU A 14 14.23 11.93 -4.92
C LEU A 14 14.37 10.54 -5.56
N MET A 15 13.27 10.00 -6.10
CA MET A 15 13.28 8.70 -6.80
C MET A 15 14.16 8.73 -8.05
N ALA A 16 14.09 9.79 -8.86
CA ALA A 16 14.95 9.96 -10.03
C ALA A 16 16.42 10.04 -9.64
N GLY A 17 16.75 10.81 -8.60
CA GLY A 17 18.10 10.89 -8.07
C GLY A 17 18.62 9.54 -7.56
N MET A 18 17.81 8.78 -6.83
CA MET A 18 18.19 7.44 -6.39
C MET A 18 18.44 6.50 -7.56
N THR A 19 17.58 6.52 -8.58
CA THR A 19 17.79 5.72 -9.79
C THR A 19 19.12 6.08 -10.47
N ILE A 20 19.45 7.34 -10.57
CA ILE A 20 20.75 7.82 -11.10
C ILE A 20 21.89 7.34 -10.20
N GLY A 21 21.77 7.49 -8.87
CA GLY A 21 22.79 7.11 -7.90
C GLY A 21 23.09 5.60 -7.90
N PHE A 22 22.08 4.75 -8.08
CA PHE A 22 22.27 3.29 -8.20
C PHE A 22 22.99 2.89 -9.49
N HIS A 23 22.76 3.60 -10.60
CA HIS A 23 23.41 3.28 -11.88
C HIS A 23 24.78 3.92 -12.01
N PHE A 24 24.98 5.10 -11.37
CA PHE A 24 26.21 5.89 -11.45
C PHE A 24 26.65 6.30 -10.03
N PRO A 25 27.31 5.42 -9.26
CA PRO A 25 27.69 5.70 -7.86
C PRO A 25 28.92 6.61 -7.77
N PHE A 26 28.77 7.91 -8.03
CA PHE A 26 29.84 8.88 -7.91
C PHE A 26 29.93 9.45 -6.47
N PRO A 27 31.12 9.46 -5.84
CA PRO A 27 31.29 9.99 -4.48
C PRO A 27 31.08 11.52 -4.38
N CYS A 28 31.06 12.23 -5.50
CA CYS A 28 30.90 13.68 -5.53
C CYS A 28 29.45 14.15 -5.29
N TYR A 29 28.46 13.28 -5.21
CA TYR A 29 27.07 13.70 -4.93
C TYR A 29 26.90 14.38 -3.56
N LEU A 30 27.61 13.93 -2.53
CA LEU A 30 27.57 14.55 -1.21
C LEU A 30 28.07 15.99 -1.19
N PRO A 31 29.27 16.31 -1.73
CA PRO A 31 29.72 17.70 -1.78
C PRO A 31 28.86 18.57 -2.70
N LEU A 32 28.36 18.03 -3.82
CA LEU A 32 27.43 18.76 -4.69
C LEU A 32 26.10 19.06 -4.00
N LEU A 33 25.59 18.12 -3.18
CA LEU A 33 24.40 18.34 -2.36
C LEU A 33 24.63 19.47 -1.36
N ALA A 34 25.77 19.50 -0.68
CA ALA A 34 26.09 20.57 0.27
C ALA A 34 26.14 21.94 -0.40
N VAL A 35 26.77 22.05 -1.58
CA VAL A 35 26.81 23.29 -2.37
C VAL A 35 25.39 23.71 -2.80
N ALA A 36 24.56 22.77 -3.28
CA ALA A 36 23.20 23.05 -3.71
C ALA A 36 22.30 23.52 -2.54
N VAL A 37 22.46 22.95 -1.35
CA VAL A 37 21.77 23.41 -0.13
C VAL A 37 22.14 24.84 0.21
N VAL A 38 23.43 25.16 0.23
CA VAL A 38 23.89 26.53 0.51
C VAL A 38 23.37 27.50 -0.56
N ALA A 39 23.45 27.13 -1.84
CA ALA A 39 22.93 27.97 -2.93
C ALA A 39 21.41 28.19 -2.82
N SER A 40 20.62 27.17 -2.43
CA SER A 40 19.19 27.31 -2.25
C SER A 40 18.84 28.28 -1.12
N THR A 41 19.57 28.28 -0.01
CA THR A 41 19.35 29.23 1.09
C THR A 41 19.68 30.67 0.72
N GLN A 42 20.68 30.90 -0.16
CA GLN A 42 21.03 32.23 -0.63
C GLN A 42 20.05 32.80 -1.67
N THR A 43 19.31 31.92 -2.38
CA THR A 43 18.39 32.34 -3.45
C THR A 43 16.94 32.56 -3.00
N ILE A 44 16.68 32.60 -1.70
CA ILE A 44 15.33 32.79 -1.10
C ILE A 44 14.62 34.04 -1.63
N ARG A 45 15.38 35.08 -2.00
CA ARG A 45 14.81 36.36 -2.51
C ARG A 45 14.21 36.26 -3.93
N THR A 46 14.59 35.27 -4.73
CA THR A 46 14.09 35.06 -6.09
C THR A 46 13.34 33.73 -6.16
N LYS A 47 12.01 33.78 -6.11
CA LYS A 47 11.14 32.60 -6.01
C LYS A 47 11.46 31.52 -7.04
N HIS A 48 11.59 31.90 -8.33
CA HIS A 48 11.88 30.93 -9.39
C HIS A 48 13.25 30.24 -9.22
N LEU A 49 14.28 30.99 -8.83
CA LEU A 49 15.61 30.41 -8.64
C LEU A 49 15.66 29.52 -7.39
N HIS A 50 14.95 29.90 -6.33
CA HIS A 50 14.79 29.11 -5.13
C HIS A 50 14.08 27.78 -5.42
N ASP A 51 12.98 27.81 -6.20
CA ASP A 51 12.24 26.61 -6.59
C ASP A 51 13.14 25.63 -7.37
N VAL A 52 13.90 26.15 -8.36
CA VAL A 52 14.83 25.33 -9.15
C VAL A 52 15.93 24.74 -8.28
N MET A 53 16.53 25.53 -7.38
CA MET A 53 17.57 25.03 -6.47
C MET A 53 17.03 23.97 -5.52
N THR A 54 15.81 24.13 -5.01
CA THR A 54 15.15 23.13 -4.17
C THR A 54 14.93 21.81 -4.92
N LEU A 55 14.53 21.85 -6.19
CA LEU A 55 14.41 20.66 -7.02
C LEU A 55 15.75 19.95 -7.23
N ILE A 56 16.83 20.70 -7.45
CA ILE A 56 18.19 20.16 -7.57
C ILE A 56 18.64 19.51 -6.24
N VAL A 57 18.33 20.12 -5.10
CA VAL A 57 18.65 19.56 -3.78
C VAL A 57 17.97 18.19 -3.59
N TRP A 58 16.69 18.03 -3.94
CA TRP A 58 16.00 16.76 -3.84
C TRP A 58 16.59 15.68 -4.77
N LEU A 59 16.97 16.06 -5.99
CA LEU A 59 17.62 15.14 -6.93
C LEU A 59 18.98 14.66 -6.38
N LEU A 60 19.84 15.58 -5.94
CA LEU A 60 21.16 15.24 -5.39
C LEU A 60 21.06 14.47 -4.07
N LEU A 61 20.05 14.77 -3.25
CA LEU A 61 19.77 14.00 -2.03
C LEU A 61 19.45 12.54 -2.38
N GLY A 62 18.66 12.30 -3.43
CA GLY A 62 18.39 10.97 -3.93
C GLY A 62 19.66 10.25 -4.39
N CYS A 63 20.49 10.90 -5.20
CA CYS A 63 21.75 10.33 -5.66
C CYS A 63 22.68 9.98 -4.49
N SER A 64 22.88 10.90 -3.55
CA SER A 64 23.75 10.69 -2.40
C SER A 64 23.24 9.57 -1.49
N ARG A 65 21.94 9.49 -1.29
CA ARG A 65 21.32 8.46 -0.44
C ARG A 65 21.44 7.06 -1.03
N ALA A 66 21.36 6.91 -2.36
CA ALA A 66 21.58 5.65 -3.05
C ALA A 66 23.02 5.12 -2.88
N VAL A 67 24.01 6.02 -2.93
CA VAL A 67 25.45 5.65 -2.77
C VAL A 67 25.79 5.23 -1.34
N VAL A 68 25.15 5.83 -0.33
CA VAL A 68 25.42 5.54 1.10
C VAL A 68 24.78 4.23 1.58
N THR A 69 23.95 3.57 0.76
CA THR A 69 23.18 2.38 1.18
C THR A 69 24.05 1.12 1.39
N ASP A 70 25.28 1.08 0.91
CA ASP A 70 26.20 -0.06 1.06
C ASP A 70 26.82 -0.23 2.47
N ALA A 71 26.54 0.66 3.41
CA ALA A 71 26.97 0.48 4.79
C ALA A 71 26.01 -0.48 5.50
N ASP A 72 26.54 -1.60 6.01
CA ASP A 72 25.90 -2.61 6.87
C ASP A 72 24.98 -1.97 7.95
N CYS A 73 23.75 -1.65 7.60
CA CYS A 73 22.74 -1.28 8.58
C CYS A 73 22.24 -2.55 9.28
N GLN A 74 22.98 -3.02 10.28
CA GLN A 74 22.49 -4.06 11.17
C GLN A 74 21.19 -3.58 11.83
N GLU A 75 20.15 -4.42 11.76
CA GLU A 75 18.88 -4.11 12.44
C GLU A 75 19.16 -3.85 13.93
N PRO A 76 18.67 -2.74 14.50
CA PRO A 76 18.83 -2.46 15.92
C PRO A 76 18.32 -3.62 16.79
N ALA A 77 19.06 -3.97 17.83
CA ALA A 77 18.74 -5.12 18.70
C ALA A 77 17.31 -5.09 19.26
N TRP A 78 16.75 -3.90 19.53
CA TRP A 78 15.38 -3.77 20.01
C TRP A 78 14.35 -4.20 18.96
N ILE A 79 14.63 -4.04 17.65
CA ILE A 79 13.74 -4.49 16.56
C ILE A 79 13.71 -6.02 16.53
N SER A 80 14.86 -6.68 16.65
CA SER A 80 14.93 -8.14 16.67
C SER A 80 14.19 -8.74 17.87
N ILE A 81 14.33 -8.12 19.07
CA ILE A 81 13.59 -8.51 20.28
C ILE A 81 12.08 -8.30 20.08
N ALA A 82 11.67 -7.17 19.49
CA ALA A 82 10.27 -6.88 19.22
C ALA A 82 9.68 -7.90 18.22
N LYS A 83 10.40 -8.24 17.15
CA LYS A 83 10.00 -9.27 16.19
C LYS A 83 9.87 -10.65 16.84
N THR A 84 10.76 -11.01 17.74
CA THR A 84 10.71 -12.29 18.47
C THR A 84 9.48 -12.36 19.38
N LYS A 85 9.21 -11.31 20.16
CA LYS A 85 7.99 -11.22 20.98
C LYS A 85 6.72 -11.24 20.14
N ALA A 86 6.70 -10.52 19.01
CA ALA A 86 5.58 -10.53 18.08
C ALA A 86 5.29 -11.93 17.53
N LYS A 87 6.34 -12.72 17.23
CA LYS A 87 6.19 -14.10 16.77
C LYS A 87 5.55 -15.01 17.84
N THR A 88 5.87 -14.80 19.10
CA THR A 88 5.24 -15.51 20.22
C THR A 88 3.75 -15.14 20.32
N VAL A 89 3.42 -13.84 20.25
CA VAL A 89 2.04 -13.36 20.24
C VAL A 89 1.28 -13.95 19.03
N GLN A 90 1.87 -13.91 17.85
CA GLN A 90 1.31 -14.48 16.62
C GLN A 90 0.94 -15.96 16.80
N THR A 91 1.84 -16.75 17.40
CA THR A 91 1.59 -18.18 17.65
C THR A 91 0.45 -18.38 18.65
N SER A 92 0.38 -17.58 19.71
CA SER A 92 -0.72 -17.67 20.69
C SER A 92 -2.07 -17.26 20.09
N LEU A 93 -2.11 -16.28 19.20
CA LEU A 93 -3.32 -15.88 18.48
C LEU A 93 -3.81 -16.99 17.56
N VAL A 94 -2.91 -17.65 16.82
CA VAL A 94 -3.27 -18.80 15.96
C VAL A 94 -3.80 -19.97 16.80
N ALA A 95 -3.20 -20.27 17.94
CA ALA A 95 -3.71 -21.31 18.85
C ALA A 95 -5.13 -21.00 19.38
N ARG A 96 -5.45 -19.71 19.59
CA ARG A 96 -6.83 -19.30 19.96
C ARG A 96 -7.83 -19.51 18.83
N ILE A 97 -7.46 -19.23 17.57
CA ILE A 97 -8.31 -19.50 16.42
C ILE A 97 -8.54 -21.01 16.27
N GLU A 98 -7.49 -21.81 16.47
CA GLU A 98 -7.56 -23.27 16.42
C GLU A 98 -8.47 -23.84 17.50
N SER A 99 -8.38 -23.31 18.74
CA SER A 99 -9.22 -23.73 19.86
C SER A 99 -10.73 -23.47 19.66
N ALA A 100 -11.08 -22.54 18.75
CA ALA A 100 -12.48 -22.30 18.37
C ALA A 100 -13.07 -23.42 17.47
N GLY A 101 -12.25 -24.37 16.99
CA GLY A 101 -12.68 -25.45 16.10
C GLY A 101 -12.63 -25.10 14.61
N VAL A 102 -11.77 -24.19 14.23
CA VAL A 102 -11.56 -23.82 12.81
C VAL A 102 -10.85 -24.97 12.07
N ALA A 103 -11.33 -25.32 10.88
CA ALA A 103 -10.75 -26.38 10.06
C ALA A 103 -9.29 -26.06 9.66
N PRO A 104 -8.39 -27.07 9.55
CA PRO A 104 -6.96 -26.84 9.31
C PRO A 104 -6.65 -26.01 8.05
N ARG A 105 -7.45 -26.18 6.99
CA ARG A 105 -7.32 -25.40 5.75
C ARG A 105 -7.69 -23.93 5.97
N THR A 106 -8.86 -23.69 6.55
CA THR A 106 -9.34 -22.36 6.91
C THR A 106 -8.41 -21.67 7.89
N LEU A 107 -7.88 -22.41 8.88
CA LEU A 107 -6.89 -21.89 9.84
C LEU A 107 -5.63 -21.37 9.13
N ALA A 108 -5.13 -22.08 8.11
CA ALA A 108 -3.98 -21.65 7.33
C ALA A 108 -4.24 -20.34 6.58
N VAL A 109 -5.43 -20.22 5.94
CA VAL A 109 -5.83 -19.01 5.21
C VAL A 109 -6.07 -17.84 6.18
N CYS A 110 -6.85 -18.05 7.23
CA CYS A 110 -7.16 -17.03 8.23
C CYS A 110 -5.91 -16.52 8.97
N SER A 111 -4.99 -17.45 9.30
CA SER A 111 -3.72 -17.08 9.94
C SER A 111 -2.84 -16.23 9.01
N ALA A 112 -2.84 -16.51 7.71
CA ALA A 112 -2.13 -15.71 6.73
C ALA A 112 -2.78 -14.32 6.55
N LEU A 113 -4.12 -14.26 6.49
CA LEU A 113 -4.89 -13.05 6.22
C LEU A 113 -4.95 -12.10 7.44
N ALA A 114 -5.13 -12.62 8.65
CA ALA A 114 -5.36 -11.81 9.84
C ALA A 114 -4.10 -11.63 10.71
N VAL A 115 -3.20 -12.61 10.72
CA VAL A 115 -2.04 -12.61 11.64
C VAL A 115 -0.70 -12.59 10.90
N GLY A 116 -0.69 -12.82 9.58
CA GLY A 116 0.52 -12.80 8.76
C GLY A 116 1.33 -14.09 8.78
N LYS A 117 0.86 -15.16 9.42
CA LYS A 117 1.54 -16.44 9.48
C LYS A 117 1.25 -17.27 8.24
N LYS A 118 2.24 -17.38 7.34
CA LYS A 118 2.11 -18.04 6.03
C LYS A 118 2.57 -19.50 6.01
N ASP A 119 3.12 -20.00 7.11
CA ASP A 119 3.80 -21.32 7.17
C ASP A 119 2.87 -22.49 6.84
N GLY A 120 1.57 -22.37 7.15
CA GLY A 120 0.55 -23.40 6.86
C GLY A 120 -0.04 -23.33 5.45
N LEU A 121 0.31 -22.31 4.64
CA LEU A 121 -0.34 -22.07 3.35
C LEU A 121 0.26 -22.97 2.26
N LYS A 122 -0.48 -23.99 1.83
CA LYS A 122 -0.08 -24.93 0.81
C LYS A 122 0.11 -24.24 -0.56
N ARG A 123 0.94 -24.85 -1.43
CA ARG A 123 1.24 -24.32 -2.77
C ARG A 123 0.03 -24.27 -3.68
N ASP A 124 -0.87 -25.26 -3.58
CA ASP A 124 -2.12 -25.34 -4.33
C ASP A 124 -3.04 -24.14 -4.09
N ILE A 125 -3.21 -23.75 -2.81
CA ILE A 125 -3.99 -22.55 -2.45
C ILE A 125 -3.36 -21.29 -3.04
N ARG A 126 -2.03 -21.13 -2.90
CA ARG A 126 -1.33 -19.95 -3.47
C ARG A 126 -1.47 -19.89 -4.99
N GLN A 127 -1.37 -21.03 -5.69
CA GLN A 127 -1.54 -21.11 -7.13
C GLN A 127 -2.98 -20.81 -7.56
N ALA A 128 -3.99 -21.31 -6.83
CA ALA A 128 -5.39 -21.02 -7.12
C ALA A 128 -5.68 -19.49 -7.06
N TYR A 129 -5.22 -18.82 -6.01
CA TYR A 129 -5.33 -17.36 -5.89
C TYR A 129 -4.52 -16.61 -6.97
N ALA A 130 -3.36 -17.13 -7.37
CA ALA A 130 -2.54 -16.51 -8.42
C ALA A 130 -3.23 -16.57 -9.79
N ARG A 131 -3.84 -17.70 -10.15
CA ARG A 131 -4.57 -17.88 -11.42
C ARG A 131 -5.67 -16.85 -11.63
N VAL A 132 -6.36 -16.45 -10.56
CA VAL A 132 -7.44 -15.47 -10.64
C VAL A 132 -6.98 -14.03 -10.37
N GLY A 133 -5.67 -13.80 -10.20
CA GLY A 133 -5.09 -12.48 -9.89
C GLY A 133 -5.34 -12.00 -8.46
N ALA A 134 -5.78 -12.90 -7.58
CA ALA A 134 -6.11 -12.60 -6.18
C ALA A 134 -4.94 -12.84 -5.20
N SER A 135 -3.70 -13.05 -5.68
CA SER A 135 -2.50 -13.25 -4.84
C SER A 135 -2.30 -12.12 -3.82
N HIS A 136 -2.70 -10.90 -4.18
CA HIS A 136 -2.62 -9.74 -3.30
C HIS A 136 -3.55 -9.84 -2.09
N LEU A 137 -4.61 -10.66 -2.13
CA LEU A 137 -5.49 -10.93 -1.00
C LEU A 137 -4.81 -11.84 0.02
N LEU A 138 -4.05 -12.87 -0.40
CA LEU A 138 -3.30 -13.75 0.51
C LEU A 138 -2.08 -13.08 1.15
N ALA A 139 -1.56 -12.04 0.53
CA ALA A 139 -0.50 -11.25 1.13
C ALA A 139 -1.12 -10.21 2.05
N LEU A 140 -0.62 -10.10 3.30
CA LEU A 140 -0.98 -8.95 4.14
C LEU A 140 -0.66 -7.65 3.39
N SER A 141 -1.71 -6.93 3.03
CA SER A 141 -1.64 -5.76 2.17
C SER A 141 -2.18 -4.52 2.88
N GLY A 142 -1.97 -3.38 2.25
CA GLY A 142 -2.56 -2.13 2.70
C GLY A 142 -4.09 -2.17 2.81
N MET A 143 -4.76 -3.01 2.00
CA MET A 143 -6.21 -3.21 2.09
C MET A 143 -6.62 -3.80 3.44
N HIS A 144 -5.91 -4.83 3.95
CA HIS A 144 -6.20 -5.43 5.24
C HIS A 144 -6.05 -4.41 6.38
N LEU A 145 -4.97 -3.63 6.35
CA LEU A 145 -4.77 -2.56 7.32
C LEU A 145 -5.83 -1.44 7.16
N GLY A 146 -6.23 -1.15 5.92
CA GLY A 146 -7.31 -0.20 5.62
C GLY A 146 -8.67 -0.65 6.18
N ILE A 147 -8.96 -1.96 6.15
CA ILE A 147 -10.17 -2.54 6.77
C ILE A 147 -10.14 -2.33 8.28
N ILE A 148 -9.02 -2.66 8.93
CA ILE A 148 -8.84 -2.46 10.38
C ILE A 148 -8.89 -0.97 10.73
N TYR A 149 -8.23 -0.13 9.93
CA TYR A 149 -8.27 1.32 10.09
C TYR A 149 -9.69 1.88 9.96
N GLY A 150 -10.44 1.43 8.96
CA GLY A 150 -11.83 1.84 8.76
C GLY A 150 -12.71 1.51 9.96
N PHE A 151 -12.53 0.32 10.55
CA PHE A 151 -13.20 -0.07 11.79
C PHE A 151 -12.81 0.85 12.97
N LEU A 152 -11.50 1.05 13.19
CA LEU A 152 -11.02 1.93 14.26
C LEU A 152 -11.46 3.39 14.05
N TYR A 153 -11.40 3.87 12.81
CA TYR A 153 -11.86 5.21 12.46
C TYR A 153 -13.34 5.40 12.77
N PHE A 154 -14.17 4.44 12.38
CA PHE A 154 -15.61 4.50 12.63
C PHE A 154 -15.93 4.56 14.13
N PHE A 155 -15.32 3.68 14.92
CA PHE A 155 -15.64 3.61 16.35
C PHE A 155 -14.95 4.67 17.21
N LEU A 156 -13.69 5.02 16.91
CA LEU A 156 -12.90 5.91 17.77
C LEU A 156 -12.86 7.36 17.29
N ILE A 157 -12.93 7.61 15.98
CA ILE A 157 -12.79 8.97 15.43
C ILE A 157 -14.14 9.53 15.02
N HIS A 158 -14.96 8.78 14.30
CA HIS A 158 -16.24 9.26 13.79
C HIS A 158 -17.24 9.57 14.88
N HIS A 159 -17.35 8.72 15.91
CA HIS A 159 -18.26 8.93 17.05
C HIS A 159 -17.78 10.00 18.03
N VAL A 160 -16.48 10.24 18.12
CA VAL A 160 -15.85 11.21 19.01
C VAL A 160 -15.62 12.55 18.30
N ARG A 161 -16.60 12.98 17.51
CA ARG A 161 -16.50 14.14 16.61
C ARG A 161 -16.29 15.50 17.30
N HIS A 162 -16.50 15.61 18.61
CA HIS A 162 -16.46 16.87 19.34
C HIS A 162 -15.52 16.81 20.55
N GLY A 163 -14.63 17.83 20.70
CA GLY A 163 -13.84 18.09 21.89
C GLY A 163 -12.44 17.45 21.94
N HIS A 164 -11.83 17.46 23.13
CA HIS A 164 -10.47 17.00 23.40
C HIS A 164 -10.24 15.51 23.14
N TRP A 165 -11.28 14.70 23.07
CA TRP A 165 -11.20 13.24 22.79
C TRP A 165 -10.58 12.91 21.43
N ARG A 166 -10.65 13.81 20.43
CA ARG A 166 -9.97 13.62 19.13
C ARG A 166 -8.45 13.45 19.28
N TRP A 167 -7.85 14.18 20.23
CA TRP A 167 -6.42 14.10 20.49
C TRP A 167 -6.02 12.79 21.18
N PHE A 168 -6.92 12.16 21.94
CA PHE A 168 -6.69 10.84 22.53
C PHE A 168 -6.96 9.70 21.55
N SER A 169 -7.87 9.86 20.60
CA SER A 169 -8.18 8.81 19.62
C SER A 169 -7.03 8.56 18.64
N LEU A 170 -6.28 9.59 18.23
CA LEU A 170 -5.17 9.43 17.30
C LEU A 170 -4.05 8.52 17.83
N PRO A 171 -3.49 8.72 19.04
CA PRO A 171 -2.49 7.80 19.59
C PRO A 171 -3.00 6.35 19.68
N VAL A 172 -4.26 6.16 20.03
CA VAL A 172 -4.86 4.80 20.11
C VAL A 172 -4.91 4.17 18.73
N VAL A 173 -5.37 4.89 17.70
CA VAL A 173 -5.40 4.39 16.32
C VAL A 173 -3.99 4.05 15.83
N LEU A 174 -3.03 4.94 16.05
CA LEU A 174 -1.64 4.70 15.67
C LEU A 174 -1.06 3.48 16.40
N LEU A 175 -1.29 3.36 17.70
CA LEU A 175 -0.86 2.21 18.48
C LEU A 175 -1.45 0.91 17.94
N CYS A 176 -2.73 0.89 17.61
CA CYS A 176 -3.40 -0.27 17.03
C CYS A 176 -2.84 -0.63 15.65
N LEU A 177 -2.60 0.37 14.77
CA LEU A 177 -2.06 0.13 13.43
C LEU A 177 -0.65 -0.44 13.48
N TRP A 178 0.24 0.18 14.26
CA TRP A 178 1.63 -0.27 14.40
C TRP A 178 1.75 -1.55 15.23
N GLY A 179 0.91 -1.71 16.26
CA GLY A 179 0.80 -2.95 17.03
C GLY A 179 0.37 -4.12 16.14
N TYR A 180 -0.63 -3.92 15.28
CA TYR A 180 -1.02 -4.93 14.30
C TYR A 180 0.11 -5.23 13.30
N ALA A 181 0.76 -4.20 12.74
CA ALA A 181 1.89 -4.37 11.84
C ALA A 181 3.03 -5.17 12.49
N LEU A 182 3.32 -4.92 13.78
CA LEU A 182 4.33 -5.64 14.54
C LEU A 182 3.94 -7.11 14.73
N VAL A 183 2.71 -7.40 15.17
CA VAL A 183 2.20 -8.77 15.33
C VAL A 183 2.23 -9.53 14.00
N ALA A 184 1.91 -8.86 12.91
CA ALA A 184 1.95 -9.43 11.56
C ALA A 184 3.38 -9.66 11.01
N GLY A 185 4.42 -9.34 11.78
CA GLY A 185 5.83 -9.54 11.42
C GLY A 185 6.43 -8.43 10.59
N MET A 186 5.84 -7.22 10.60
CA MET A 186 6.34 -6.02 9.90
C MET A 186 6.60 -6.23 8.38
N PRO A 187 5.73 -6.89 7.62
CA PRO A 187 5.94 -7.01 6.19
C PRO A 187 5.98 -5.61 5.55
N VAL A 188 6.89 -5.39 4.62
CA VAL A 188 7.17 -4.07 4.01
C VAL A 188 5.90 -3.42 3.45
N SER A 189 4.98 -4.21 2.86
CA SER A 189 3.67 -3.72 2.37
C SER A 189 2.79 -3.14 3.48
N LEU A 190 2.82 -3.75 4.67
CA LEU A 190 2.02 -3.33 5.81
C LEU A 190 2.61 -2.10 6.49
N VAL A 191 3.95 -2.04 6.60
CA VAL A 191 4.66 -0.87 7.12
C VAL A 191 4.36 0.38 6.28
N ARG A 192 4.39 0.26 4.95
CA ARG A 192 4.01 1.36 4.05
C ARG A 192 2.58 1.82 4.27
N ALA A 193 1.64 0.88 4.36
CA ALA A 193 0.24 1.22 4.60
C ALA A 193 0.04 1.85 5.99
N ALA A 194 0.71 1.33 7.02
CA ALA A 194 0.68 1.91 8.36
C ALA A 194 1.19 3.35 8.37
N LEU A 195 2.30 3.62 7.66
CA LEU A 195 2.85 4.96 7.54
C LEU A 195 1.89 5.90 6.79
N MET A 196 1.36 5.48 5.64
CA MET A 196 0.39 6.27 4.86
C MET A 196 -0.86 6.61 5.68
N LEU A 197 -1.43 5.62 6.37
CA LEU A 197 -2.63 5.80 7.19
C LEU A 197 -2.34 6.65 8.44
N SER A 198 -1.14 6.54 9.02
CA SER A 198 -0.69 7.38 10.13
C SER A 198 -0.62 8.85 9.70
N LEU A 199 0.02 9.13 8.58
CA LEU A 199 0.12 10.49 8.03
C LEU A 199 -1.25 11.04 7.67
N LEU A 200 -2.11 10.24 7.04
CA LEU A 200 -3.48 10.61 6.74
C LEU A 200 -4.26 10.96 8.01
N SER A 201 -4.13 10.14 9.05
CA SER A 201 -4.81 10.36 10.34
C SER A 201 -4.38 11.67 11.02
N VAL A 202 -3.07 11.97 10.97
CA VAL A 202 -2.53 13.23 11.49
C VAL A 202 -3.09 14.43 10.72
N LEU A 203 -3.08 14.38 9.39
CA LEU A 203 -3.59 15.46 8.55
C LEU A 203 -5.09 15.69 8.75
N LEU A 204 -5.87 14.62 8.83
CA LEU A 204 -7.31 14.70 9.13
C LEU A 204 -7.58 15.28 10.52
N LEU A 205 -6.77 14.95 11.53
CA LEU A 205 -6.89 15.51 12.87
C LEU A 205 -6.57 17.00 12.88
N MET A 206 -5.52 17.40 12.18
CA MET A 206 -5.10 18.80 12.07
C MET A 206 -6.01 19.64 11.17
N GLN A 207 -7.03 19.02 10.56
CA GLN A 207 -7.97 19.68 9.65
C GLN A 207 -7.27 20.39 8.46
N PHE A 208 -6.10 19.87 8.06
CA PHE A 208 -5.49 20.34 6.83
C PHE A 208 -6.32 19.87 5.63
N ASP A 209 -6.84 20.81 4.89
CA ASP A 209 -7.49 20.56 3.59
C ASP A 209 -6.39 20.32 2.54
N THR A 210 -5.82 19.11 2.58
CA THR A 210 -4.69 18.74 1.74
C THR A 210 -5.11 17.71 0.69
N ASP A 211 -4.57 17.86 -0.53
CA ASP A 211 -4.75 16.84 -1.57
C ASP A 211 -4.21 15.48 -1.06
N PRO A 212 -4.96 14.38 -1.21
CA PRO A 212 -4.56 13.04 -0.79
C PRO A 212 -3.21 12.56 -1.38
N LEU A 213 -2.70 13.20 -2.42
CA LEU A 213 -1.36 12.93 -2.96
C LEU A 213 -0.22 13.40 -2.05
N HIS A 214 -0.45 14.35 -1.12
CA HIS A 214 0.59 14.80 -0.19
C HIS A 214 0.98 13.72 0.82
N PRO A 215 0.06 13.02 1.51
CA PRO A 215 0.40 11.88 2.37
C PRO A 215 1.12 10.77 1.62
N LEU A 216 0.71 10.50 0.37
CA LEU A 216 1.37 9.50 -0.48
C LEU A 216 2.83 9.89 -0.77
N ALA A 217 3.06 11.13 -1.22
CA ALA A 217 4.39 11.64 -1.51
C ALA A 217 5.28 11.67 -0.27
N LEU A 218 4.74 12.14 0.87
CA LEU A 218 5.49 12.18 2.13
C LEU A 218 5.87 10.78 2.61
N SER A 219 4.96 9.80 2.49
CA SER A 219 5.26 8.42 2.84
C SER A 219 6.35 7.82 1.94
N ALA A 220 6.35 8.13 0.63
CA ALA A 220 7.41 7.72 -0.28
C ALA A 220 8.76 8.31 0.14
N ILE A 221 8.81 9.60 0.43
CA ILE A 221 10.03 10.28 0.89
C ILE A 221 10.57 9.63 2.16
N VAL A 222 9.73 9.44 3.18
CA VAL A 222 10.14 8.83 4.46
C VAL A 222 10.69 7.42 4.25
N ILE A 223 9.98 6.57 3.49
CA ILE A 223 10.43 5.19 3.24
C ILE A 223 11.77 5.17 2.51
N LEU A 224 11.90 5.95 1.45
CA LEU A 224 13.12 5.99 0.63
C LEU A 224 14.29 6.64 1.36
N MET A 225 14.04 7.56 2.27
CA MET A 225 15.10 8.10 3.14
C MET A 225 15.61 7.07 4.16
N VAL A 226 14.75 6.16 4.62
CA VAL A 226 15.14 5.08 5.54
C VAL A 226 15.77 3.92 4.78
N GLU A 227 15.11 3.46 3.71
CA GLU A 227 15.51 2.29 2.92
C GLU A 227 15.46 2.59 1.41
N PRO A 228 16.52 3.16 0.83
CA PRO A 228 16.57 3.49 -0.60
C PRO A 228 16.36 2.30 -1.53
N ALA A 229 16.84 1.10 -1.14
CA ALA A 229 16.68 -0.13 -1.91
C ALA A 229 15.20 -0.51 -2.12
N SER A 230 14.30 -0.02 -1.27
CA SER A 230 12.85 -0.19 -1.44
C SER A 230 12.35 0.31 -2.80
N LEU A 231 12.99 1.31 -3.41
CA LEU A 231 12.62 1.83 -4.74
C LEU A 231 12.63 0.73 -5.82
N LEU A 232 13.60 -0.17 -5.75
CA LEU A 232 13.76 -1.28 -6.69
C LEU A 232 12.85 -2.48 -6.37
N SER A 233 12.19 -2.49 -5.21
CA SER A 233 11.32 -3.58 -4.83
C SER A 233 9.99 -3.54 -5.61
N VAL A 234 9.61 -4.67 -6.20
CA VAL A 234 8.34 -4.84 -6.92
C VAL A 234 7.14 -4.44 -6.05
N SER A 235 7.21 -4.80 -4.77
CA SER A 235 6.15 -4.50 -3.81
C SER A 235 5.98 -3.00 -3.58
N PHE A 236 7.06 -2.21 -3.54
CA PHE A 236 6.99 -0.75 -3.42
C PHE A 236 6.36 -0.15 -4.69
N GLN A 237 6.87 -0.53 -5.86
CA GLN A 237 6.42 0.01 -7.15
C GLN A 237 4.93 -0.26 -7.38
N LEU A 238 4.47 -1.50 -7.17
CA LEU A 238 3.05 -1.85 -7.34
C LEU A 238 2.14 -1.11 -6.35
N SER A 239 2.56 -1.01 -5.07
CA SER A 239 1.76 -0.34 -4.04
C SER A 239 1.61 1.15 -4.32
N PHE A 240 2.71 1.84 -4.63
CA PHE A 240 2.66 3.28 -4.91
C PHE A 240 1.96 3.60 -6.23
N ALA A 241 2.16 2.77 -7.28
CA ALA A 241 1.42 2.91 -8.54
C ALA A 241 -0.09 2.74 -8.31
N ALA A 242 -0.52 1.68 -7.62
CA ALA A 242 -1.94 1.46 -7.34
C ALA A 242 -2.59 2.64 -6.61
N VAL A 243 -1.96 3.11 -5.52
CA VAL A 243 -2.51 4.21 -4.71
C VAL A 243 -2.45 5.54 -5.47
N PHE A 244 -1.36 5.80 -6.21
CA PHE A 244 -1.25 7.01 -7.03
C PHE A 244 -2.38 7.11 -8.06
N PHE A 245 -2.61 6.05 -8.84
CA PHE A 245 -3.67 6.06 -9.84
C PHE A 245 -5.05 6.09 -9.19
N LEU A 246 -5.24 5.41 -8.06
CA LEU A 246 -6.48 5.45 -7.31
C LEU A 246 -6.80 6.88 -6.84
N LEU A 247 -5.88 7.55 -6.19
CA LEU A 247 -6.08 8.93 -5.71
C LEU A 247 -6.20 9.93 -6.86
N SER A 248 -5.50 9.68 -7.98
CA SER A 248 -5.48 10.59 -9.12
C SER A 248 -6.71 10.49 -10.01
N LEU A 249 -7.30 9.30 -10.16
CA LEU A 249 -8.44 9.06 -11.07
C LEU A 249 -9.74 8.86 -10.31
N TRP A 250 -9.74 8.02 -9.25
CA TRP A 250 -10.96 7.66 -8.55
C TRP A 250 -11.48 8.81 -7.69
N SER A 251 -10.62 9.52 -6.96
CA SER A 251 -11.06 10.62 -6.09
C SER A 251 -11.84 11.70 -6.84
N PRO A 252 -11.36 12.25 -7.98
CA PRO A 252 -12.15 13.19 -8.78
C PRO A 252 -13.41 12.57 -9.39
N LEU A 253 -13.34 11.30 -9.80
CA LEU A 253 -14.47 10.61 -10.45
C LEU A 253 -15.60 10.34 -9.44
N SER A 254 -15.28 9.91 -8.22
CA SER A 254 -16.27 9.63 -7.19
C SER A 254 -17.03 10.89 -6.76
N ASN A 255 -16.38 12.04 -6.74
CA ASN A 255 -17.01 13.32 -6.45
C ASN A 255 -17.98 13.78 -7.56
N ARG A 256 -17.70 13.39 -8.80
CA ARG A 256 -18.55 13.70 -9.95
C ARG A 256 -19.82 12.83 -10.02
N PHE A 257 -19.74 11.61 -9.48
CA PHE A 257 -20.82 10.63 -9.51
C PHE A 257 -21.12 10.08 -8.11
N PRO A 258 -21.63 10.91 -7.18
CA PRO A 258 -21.90 10.49 -5.81
C PRO A 258 -22.97 9.40 -5.71
N GLU A 259 -23.94 9.41 -6.65
CA GLU A 259 -25.10 8.51 -6.70
C GLU A 259 -24.77 7.07 -7.13
N LEU A 260 -23.52 6.77 -7.55
CA LEU A 260 -23.16 5.43 -7.98
C LEU A 260 -23.36 4.42 -6.85
N ASN A 261 -23.96 3.27 -7.19
CA ASN A 261 -24.09 2.13 -6.29
C ASN A 261 -22.71 1.67 -5.78
N TRP A 262 -22.67 1.16 -4.56
CA TRP A 262 -21.43 0.67 -3.92
C TRP A 262 -20.71 -0.39 -4.77
N ALA A 263 -21.44 -1.28 -5.44
CA ALA A 263 -20.88 -2.31 -6.31
C ALA A 263 -20.14 -1.70 -7.52
N VAL A 264 -20.74 -0.67 -8.15
CA VAL A 264 -20.11 0.06 -9.26
C VAL A 264 -18.89 0.83 -8.77
N LYS A 265 -18.95 1.43 -7.57
CA LYS A 265 -17.80 2.09 -6.95
C LYS A 265 -16.67 1.11 -6.70
N LEU A 266 -16.96 -0.06 -6.14
CA LEU A 266 -15.95 -1.10 -5.88
C LEU A 266 -15.33 -1.63 -7.18
N MET A 267 -16.15 -1.87 -8.21
CA MET A 267 -15.67 -2.26 -9.54
C MET A 267 -14.74 -1.21 -10.14
N ALA A 268 -15.15 0.07 -10.11
CA ALA A 268 -14.36 1.16 -10.65
C ALA A 268 -13.03 1.32 -9.91
N VAL A 269 -13.02 1.23 -8.58
CA VAL A 269 -11.80 1.22 -7.75
C VAL A 269 -10.87 0.08 -8.17
N SER A 270 -11.41 -1.14 -8.34
CA SER A 270 -10.63 -2.31 -8.76
C SER A 270 -10.06 -2.14 -10.17
N CYS A 271 -10.85 -1.62 -11.11
CA CYS A 271 -10.39 -1.32 -12.47
C CYS A 271 -9.28 -0.26 -12.48
N VAL A 272 -9.43 0.82 -11.73
CA VAL A 272 -8.42 1.88 -11.64
C VAL A 272 -7.13 1.36 -11.02
N ALA A 273 -7.22 0.57 -9.95
CA ALA A 273 -6.05 -0.04 -9.33
C ALA A 273 -5.34 -1.01 -10.28
N GLN A 274 -6.10 -1.84 -10.99
CA GLN A 274 -5.55 -2.76 -11.99
C GLN A 274 -4.90 -2.01 -13.16
N LEU A 275 -5.54 -0.99 -13.70
CA LEU A 275 -4.95 -0.16 -14.75
C LEU A 275 -3.63 0.47 -14.29
N GLY A 276 -3.60 1.02 -13.07
CA GLY A 276 -2.39 1.62 -12.51
C GLY A 276 -1.23 0.64 -12.31
N THR A 277 -1.52 -0.62 -12.00
CA THR A 277 -0.49 -1.65 -11.77
C THR A 277 -0.20 -2.51 -13.00
N MET A 278 -1.06 -2.49 -14.03
CA MET A 278 -0.99 -3.36 -15.20
C MET A 278 0.39 -3.40 -15.89
N PRO A 279 1.04 -2.26 -16.20
CA PRO A 279 2.33 -2.29 -16.89
C PRO A 279 3.42 -3.00 -16.07
N LEU A 280 3.47 -2.78 -14.76
CA LEU A 280 4.41 -3.45 -13.86
C LEU A 280 4.05 -4.92 -13.65
N THR A 281 2.77 -5.25 -13.56
CA THR A 281 2.31 -6.64 -13.41
C THR A 281 2.71 -7.46 -14.64
N LEU A 282 2.53 -6.92 -15.84
CA LEU A 282 2.97 -7.55 -17.08
C LEU A 282 4.50 -7.69 -17.14
N TYR A 283 5.23 -6.66 -16.70
CA TYR A 283 6.70 -6.69 -16.73
C TYR A 283 7.31 -7.71 -15.76
N TYR A 284 6.78 -7.79 -14.52
CA TYR A 284 7.36 -8.66 -13.49
C TYR A 284 6.78 -10.07 -13.45
N PHE A 285 5.50 -10.21 -13.76
CA PHE A 285 4.80 -11.49 -13.63
C PHE A 285 4.38 -12.09 -14.96
N HIS A 286 4.51 -11.36 -16.07
CA HIS A 286 4.19 -11.81 -17.44
C HIS A 286 2.76 -12.31 -17.62
N GLN A 287 1.85 -11.84 -16.75
CA GLN A 287 0.44 -12.25 -16.74
C GLN A 287 -0.47 -11.08 -16.40
N LEU A 288 -1.69 -11.10 -16.97
CA LEU A 288 -2.75 -10.12 -16.70
C LEU A 288 -4.07 -10.84 -16.42
N PRO A 289 -4.54 -10.85 -15.18
CA PRO A 289 -5.83 -11.46 -14.85
C PRO A 289 -6.96 -10.49 -15.24
N LEU A 290 -7.68 -10.81 -16.31
CA LEU A 290 -8.77 -9.98 -16.83
C LEU A 290 -10.00 -9.99 -15.94
N LEU A 291 -10.24 -11.12 -15.25
CA LEU A 291 -11.41 -11.28 -14.37
C LEU A 291 -11.20 -10.68 -12.99
N ALA A 292 -9.97 -10.25 -12.64
CA ALA A 292 -9.66 -9.76 -11.30
C ALA A 292 -10.56 -8.61 -10.82
N PRO A 293 -10.91 -7.57 -11.60
CA PRO A 293 -11.83 -6.52 -11.15
C PRO A 293 -13.23 -7.05 -10.83
N LEU A 294 -13.74 -7.96 -11.66
CA LEU A 294 -15.06 -8.56 -11.44
C LEU A 294 -15.06 -9.46 -10.20
N LEU A 295 -14.04 -10.29 -10.06
CA LEU A 295 -13.89 -11.15 -8.89
C LEU A 295 -13.67 -10.36 -7.60
N SER A 296 -12.99 -9.23 -7.66
CA SER A 296 -12.79 -8.35 -6.52
C SER A 296 -14.10 -7.86 -5.90
N LEU A 297 -15.17 -7.75 -6.69
CA LEU A 297 -16.50 -7.37 -6.22
C LEU A 297 -17.05 -8.34 -5.16
N VAL A 298 -16.71 -9.60 -5.27
CA VAL A 298 -17.15 -10.66 -4.34
C VAL A 298 -16.03 -11.03 -3.36
N LEU A 299 -14.80 -11.18 -3.83
CA LEU A 299 -13.68 -11.62 -3.00
C LEU A 299 -13.30 -10.60 -1.92
N ILE A 300 -13.36 -9.29 -2.20
CA ILE A 300 -13.00 -8.28 -1.19
C ILE A 300 -13.99 -8.27 -0.01
N PRO A 301 -15.32 -8.23 -0.20
CA PRO A 301 -16.27 -8.35 0.91
C PRO A 301 -16.13 -9.67 1.68
N MET A 302 -15.92 -10.79 0.98
CA MET A 302 -15.72 -12.09 1.64
C MET A 302 -14.43 -12.11 2.47
N THR A 303 -13.31 -11.63 1.92
CA THR A 303 -12.05 -11.52 2.66
C THR A 303 -12.19 -10.58 3.86
N THR A 304 -12.92 -9.46 3.71
CA THR A 304 -13.22 -8.54 4.81
C THR A 304 -13.98 -9.25 5.93
N LEU A 305 -15.00 -10.03 5.57
CA LEU A 305 -15.79 -10.81 6.52
C LEU A 305 -14.92 -11.88 7.21
N ILE A 306 -14.06 -12.59 6.47
CA ILE A 306 -13.10 -13.56 7.01
C ILE A 306 -12.18 -12.90 8.04
N ILE A 307 -11.64 -11.71 7.74
CA ILE A 307 -10.79 -10.98 8.69
C ILE A 307 -11.55 -10.64 9.96
N TYR A 308 -12.75 -10.08 9.86
CA TYR A 308 -13.54 -9.73 11.04
C TYR A 308 -13.97 -10.95 11.86
N LEU A 309 -14.38 -12.04 11.21
CA LEU A 309 -14.70 -13.29 11.90
C LEU A 309 -13.46 -13.88 12.58
N THR A 310 -12.30 -13.82 11.93
CA THR A 310 -11.03 -14.27 12.52
C THR A 310 -10.67 -13.46 13.75
N LEU A 311 -10.78 -12.13 13.69
CA LEU A 311 -10.56 -11.25 14.84
C LEU A 311 -11.58 -11.54 15.96
N ALA A 312 -12.84 -11.80 15.61
CA ALA A 312 -13.87 -12.21 16.57
C ALA A 312 -13.52 -13.55 17.23
N CYS A 313 -13.05 -14.56 16.48
CA CYS A 313 -12.58 -15.84 17.01
C CYS A 313 -11.37 -15.69 17.95
N ILE A 314 -10.49 -14.73 17.70
CA ILE A 314 -9.37 -14.41 18.59
C ILE A 314 -9.89 -13.90 19.94
N VAL A 315 -10.92 -13.06 19.94
CA VAL A 315 -11.50 -12.49 21.16
C VAL A 315 -12.40 -13.51 21.86
N LEU A 316 -13.27 -14.15 21.10
CA LEU A 316 -14.29 -15.11 21.57
C LEU A 316 -14.16 -16.42 20.78
N PRO A 317 -13.34 -17.38 21.25
CA PRO A 317 -13.16 -18.67 20.57
C PRO A 317 -14.36 -19.59 20.79
N ILE A 318 -15.46 -19.37 20.05
CA ILE A 318 -16.69 -20.13 20.12
C ILE A 318 -17.00 -20.86 18.81
N ALA A 319 -17.55 -22.06 18.91
CA ALA A 319 -17.84 -22.92 17.76
C ALA A 319 -18.73 -22.27 16.68
N PRO A 320 -19.78 -21.48 16.97
CA PRO A 320 -20.58 -20.83 15.93
C PRO A 320 -19.78 -19.88 15.05
N LEU A 321 -18.83 -19.11 15.62
CA LEU A 321 -17.96 -18.24 14.85
C LEU A 321 -17.02 -19.04 13.95
N ALA A 322 -16.44 -20.13 14.47
CA ALA A 322 -15.58 -21.00 13.68
C ALA A 322 -16.34 -21.68 12.55
N TRP A 323 -17.57 -22.12 12.79
CA TRP A 323 -18.43 -22.69 11.74
C TRP A 323 -18.73 -21.69 10.63
N THR A 324 -19.12 -20.46 10.98
CA THR A 324 -19.38 -19.40 10.01
C THR A 324 -18.11 -19.06 9.22
N LEU A 325 -16.96 -19.00 9.89
CA LEU A 325 -15.66 -18.73 9.27
C LEU A 325 -15.28 -19.82 8.25
N ASN A 326 -15.44 -21.09 8.61
CA ASN A 326 -15.23 -22.23 7.73
C ASN A 326 -16.14 -22.15 6.49
N LEU A 327 -17.43 -21.84 6.70
CA LEU A 327 -18.41 -21.73 5.62
C LEU A 327 -18.04 -20.62 4.63
N VAL A 328 -17.68 -19.43 5.12
CA VAL A 328 -17.33 -18.28 4.25
C VAL A 328 -16.06 -18.58 3.48
N GLU A 329 -15.04 -19.18 4.12
CA GLU A 329 -13.77 -19.53 3.45
C GLU A 329 -13.98 -20.61 2.39
N ASP A 330 -14.78 -21.65 2.68
CA ASP A 330 -15.11 -22.70 1.71
C ASP A 330 -15.82 -22.12 0.46
N TRP A 331 -16.77 -21.19 0.66
CA TRP A 331 -17.40 -20.49 -0.46
C TRP A 331 -16.40 -19.63 -1.26
N GLN A 332 -15.54 -18.91 -0.59
CA GLN A 332 -14.51 -18.12 -1.25
C GLN A 332 -13.59 -18.99 -2.08
N GLN A 333 -13.16 -20.13 -1.55
CA GLN A 333 -12.30 -21.06 -2.25
C GLN A 333 -12.99 -21.68 -3.48
N ARG A 334 -14.26 -22.10 -3.34
CA ARG A 334 -15.04 -22.63 -4.49
C ARG A 334 -15.17 -21.59 -5.60
N LEU A 335 -15.40 -20.32 -5.24
CA LEU A 335 -15.46 -19.23 -6.22
C LEU A 335 -14.13 -19.09 -6.95
N ILE A 336 -13.00 -19.13 -6.23
CA ILE A 336 -11.65 -19.05 -6.80
C ILE A 336 -11.37 -20.25 -7.72
N ASP A 337 -11.75 -21.46 -7.32
CA ASP A 337 -11.55 -22.68 -8.10
C ASP A 337 -12.36 -22.63 -9.40
N VAL A 338 -13.63 -22.20 -9.33
CA VAL A 338 -14.52 -22.02 -10.50
C VAL A 338 -13.96 -20.92 -11.41
N ALA A 339 -13.59 -19.77 -10.86
CA ALA A 339 -13.03 -18.67 -11.65
C ALA A 339 -11.70 -19.04 -12.30
N GLY A 340 -10.86 -19.82 -11.59
CA GLY A 340 -9.58 -20.31 -12.10
C GLY A 340 -9.70 -21.37 -13.20
N SER A 341 -10.88 -21.99 -13.37
CA SER A 341 -11.17 -22.93 -14.45
C SER A 341 -11.66 -22.27 -15.75
N ILE A 342 -11.99 -20.96 -15.70
CA ILE A 342 -12.48 -20.23 -16.87
C ILE A 342 -11.30 -20.04 -17.85
N PRO A 343 -11.42 -20.55 -19.08
CA PRO A 343 -10.37 -20.34 -20.10
C PRO A 343 -10.28 -18.87 -20.46
N CYS A 344 -9.07 -18.37 -20.72
CA CYS A 344 -8.79 -16.96 -21.02
C CYS A 344 -9.06 -15.96 -19.89
N GLY A 345 -9.33 -16.42 -18.68
CA GLY A 345 -9.51 -15.53 -17.51
C GLY A 345 -8.26 -14.77 -17.13
N THR A 346 -7.08 -15.29 -17.51
CA THR A 346 -5.77 -14.65 -17.33
C THR A 346 -4.98 -14.76 -18.62
N LEU A 347 -4.50 -13.63 -19.13
CA LEU A 347 -3.53 -13.60 -20.22
C LEU A 347 -2.15 -13.88 -19.66
N THR A 348 -1.46 -14.87 -20.25
CA THR A 348 -0.09 -15.27 -19.88
C THR A 348 0.88 -14.99 -21.02
N ASP A 349 2.18 -15.12 -20.73
CA ASP A 349 3.26 -15.07 -21.74
C ASP A 349 3.40 -13.71 -22.45
N ILE A 350 3.13 -12.61 -21.73
CA ILE A 350 3.31 -11.26 -22.23
C ILE A 350 4.59 -10.67 -21.63
N TYR A 351 5.58 -10.38 -22.47
CA TYR A 351 6.91 -9.89 -22.09
C TYR A 351 7.16 -8.45 -22.60
N PRO A 352 6.60 -7.41 -21.98
CA PRO A 352 6.85 -6.04 -22.40
C PRO A 352 8.30 -5.64 -22.07
N SER A 353 8.93 -4.86 -22.95
CA SER A 353 10.24 -4.27 -22.66
C SER A 353 10.11 -3.16 -21.61
N ALA A 354 11.18 -2.88 -20.86
CA ALA A 354 11.20 -1.79 -19.89
C ALA A 354 10.88 -0.42 -20.54
N ILE A 355 11.33 -0.20 -21.78
CA ILE A 355 11.04 1.01 -22.54
C ILE A 355 9.55 1.14 -22.81
N LEU A 356 8.87 0.04 -23.22
CA LEU A 356 7.43 0.04 -23.46
C LEU A 356 6.66 0.36 -22.18
N VAL A 357 7.05 -0.23 -21.05
CA VAL A 357 6.45 0.06 -19.73
C VAL A 357 6.59 1.53 -19.38
N ALA A 358 7.78 2.13 -19.56
CA ALA A 358 8.02 3.54 -19.32
C ALA A 358 7.17 4.45 -20.22
N LEU A 359 7.02 4.11 -21.50
CA LEU A 359 6.16 4.84 -22.43
C LEU A 359 4.67 4.76 -22.04
N ILE A 360 4.20 3.57 -21.63
CA ILE A 360 2.82 3.40 -21.17
C ILE A 360 2.57 4.27 -19.92
N TYR A 361 3.46 4.25 -18.92
CA TYR A 361 3.31 5.11 -17.74
C TYR A 361 3.35 6.59 -18.08
N THR A 362 4.23 6.99 -18.98
CA THR A 362 4.29 8.39 -19.44
C THR A 362 2.96 8.82 -20.07
N ALA A 363 2.41 8.00 -20.97
CA ALA A 363 1.12 8.25 -21.58
C ALA A 363 -0.03 8.30 -20.56
N MET A 364 -0.04 7.37 -19.60
CA MET A 364 -1.03 7.32 -18.51
C MET A 364 -0.96 8.56 -17.62
N ILE A 365 0.24 8.99 -17.21
CA ILE A 365 0.45 10.20 -16.40
C ILE A 365 -0.03 11.44 -17.16
N VAL A 366 0.32 11.58 -18.44
CA VAL A 366 -0.16 12.68 -19.28
C VAL A 366 -1.68 12.70 -19.37
N ALA A 367 -2.31 11.53 -19.54
CA ALA A 367 -3.77 11.40 -19.57
C ALA A 367 -4.40 11.82 -18.22
N VAL A 368 -3.86 11.37 -17.10
CA VAL A 368 -4.31 11.74 -15.75
C VAL A 368 -4.22 13.25 -15.54
N VAL A 369 -3.10 13.85 -15.92
CA VAL A 369 -2.89 15.30 -15.78
C VAL A 369 -3.91 16.08 -16.59
N ARG A 370 -4.12 15.69 -17.86
CA ARG A 370 -5.13 16.34 -18.74
C ARG A 370 -6.56 16.16 -18.19
N LEU A 371 -6.89 15.01 -17.64
CA LEU A 371 -8.20 14.78 -17.03
C LEU A 371 -8.41 15.65 -15.79
N ARG A 372 -7.42 15.72 -14.90
CA ARG A 372 -7.50 16.57 -13.70
C ARG A 372 -7.64 18.06 -14.06
N THR A 373 -6.89 18.56 -15.02
CA THR A 373 -7.01 19.96 -15.46
C THR A 373 -8.39 20.28 -16.05
N ARG A 374 -9.00 19.35 -16.78
CA ARG A 374 -10.36 19.50 -17.30
C ARG A 374 -11.45 19.46 -16.23
N ILE A 375 -11.26 18.68 -15.18
CA ILE A 375 -12.20 18.57 -14.05
C ILE A 375 -12.11 19.77 -13.13
N SER A 376 -10.88 20.28 -12.88
CA SER A 376 -10.64 21.44 -12.01
C SER A 376 -10.94 22.79 -12.68
N GLY A 377 -11.01 22.85 -13.99
CA GLY A 377 -11.32 24.07 -14.77
C GLY A 377 -12.82 24.29 -15.06
N ARG A 378 -13.68 23.44 -14.53
CA ARG A 378 -15.15 23.58 -14.51
C ARG A 378 -15.66 23.71 -13.09
#